data_06e805d265c313e89f6e7d108cea800d
#
_entry.id   06e805d265c313e89f6e7d108cea800d
#
_cell.length_a   1.000
_cell.length_b   1.000
_cell.length_c   1.000
_cell.angle_alpha   90.00
_cell.angle_beta   90.00
_cell.angle_gamma   90.00
#
_symmetry.space_group_name_H-M   'P 1'
#
loop_
_entity.id
_entity.type
_entity.pdbx_description
1 polymer ?
#
loop_
_entity_poly.entity_id
_entity_poly.type
_entity_poly.pdbx_seq_one_letter_code
_entity_poly.pdbx_strand_id
1 'polypeptide(L)'
;MKRVGGLFEQVLAYENLRLAFWKASRGKQERDETRAYRRRLDAELACLRDGLANGSYPVGNYRTFVVYEPKERLICAAPFRERVLHHALMNVCAPYFERWLVADTFACRPGFGQTAALARGEALARRHDWYLKCDIRKYFYSISHEVVAEMLKRKFKDRRIVFWFLKILATYEASPGRGLPIGNLTSQHLANLYLDPLDRVRETWGIPCGYVRYMDDFVFWSDAKETLCEIQRRLPGFLRDTLRLELKCAPTLNRTAMGMDFLGLRLTKGGIRASRSALRRYRMRVRALEGRYQRGLLGEDELAASVTSMTAFLRLADTTAWRRSRLVTETEERPQGRLVCNGAGAGTTTPATAALPDATTTRPPTATTTSASGSLCRPAPQHCQLACRPLDSPSPFSVSVG
;
A
#
# COMPACT_ATOMS: atom_id res chain seq x y z
N MET A 1 11.80 -8.61 24.40
CA MET A 1 11.25 -7.25 24.17
C MET A 1 10.22 -6.95 25.24
N LYS A 2 10.27 -5.77 25.91
CA LYS A 2 9.29 -5.42 26.95
C LYS A 2 7.91 -5.16 26.34
N ARG A 3 6.84 -5.66 26.98
CA ARG A 3 5.44 -5.40 26.61
C ARG A 3 5.10 -3.93 26.80
N VAL A 4 4.25 -3.37 25.94
CA VAL A 4 3.82 -1.96 25.98
C VAL A 4 2.45 -1.84 26.64
N GLY A 5 2.26 -0.83 27.50
CA GLY A 5 1.01 -0.54 28.19
C GLY A 5 0.75 0.96 28.32
N GLY A 6 -0.42 1.32 28.90
CA GLY A 6 -0.81 2.73 29.08
C GLY A 6 -1.16 3.44 27.76
N LEU A 7 -1.62 2.69 26.75
CA LEU A 7 -1.92 3.23 25.43
C LEU A 7 -3.39 3.58 25.24
N PHE A 8 -4.29 2.93 25.96
CA PHE A 8 -5.72 3.05 25.68
C PHE A 8 -6.26 4.45 25.97
N GLU A 9 -5.78 5.12 27.02
CA GLU A 9 -6.16 6.49 27.33
C GLU A 9 -5.72 7.45 26.21
N GLN A 10 -4.59 7.20 25.58
CA GLN A 10 -4.15 7.95 24.41
C GLN A 10 -5.09 7.72 23.21
N VAL A 11 -5.64 6.50 23.05
CA VAL A 11 -6.62 6.20 21.99
C VAL A 11 -7.89 7.02 22.23
N LEU A 12 -8.35 7.16 23.48
CA LEU A 12 -9.55 7.91 23.87
C LEU A 12 -9.39 9.43 23.86
N ALA A 13 -8.14 9.95 23.82
CA ALA A 13 -7.87 11.38 23.82
C ALA A 13 -8.56 12.08 22.64
N TYR A 14 -9.22 13.20 22.92
CA TYR A 14 -10.00 13.96 21.92
C TYR A 14 -9.14 14.33 20.71
N GLU A 15 -7.91 14.78 20.93
CA GLU A 15 -6.96 15.16 19.89
C GLU A 15 -6.65 13.97 18.98
N ASN A 16 -6.52 12.77 19.54
CA ASN A 16 -6.30 11.55 18.77
C ASN A 16 -7.53 11.17 17.94
N LEU A 17 -8.72 11.25 18.52
CA LEU A 17 -9.98 10.95 17.81
C LEU A 17 -10.21 11.96 16.68
N ARG A 18 -9.93 13.24 16.91
CA ARG A 18 -9.97 14.29 15.89
C ARG A 18 -8.96 14.05 14.77
N LEU A 19 -7.73 13.70 15.12
CA LEU A 19 -6.71 13.31 14.14
C LEU A 19 -7.15 12.08 13.34
N ALA A 20 -7.77 11.09 13.98
CA ALA A 20 -8.30 9.90 13.33
C ALA A 20 -9.38 10.25 12.29
N PHE A 21 -10.30 11.15 12.63
CA PHE A 21 -11.27 11.68 11.67
C PHE A 21 -10.59 12.32 10.46
N TRP A 22 -9.60 13.20 10.66
CA TRP A 22 -8.89 13.86 9.56
C TRP A 22 -8.16 12.86 8.67
N LYS A 23 -7.51 11.86 9.24
CA LYS A 23 -6.85 10.79 8.48
C LYS A 23 -7.86 9.93 7.70
N ALA A 24 -8.98 9.57 8.31
CA ALA A 24 -10.04 8.78 7.67
C ALA A 24 -10.71 9.52 6.51
N SER A 25 -10.85 10.86 6.63
CA SER A 25 -11.51 11.73 5.63
C SER A 25 -10.60 12.11 4.45
N ARG A 26 -9.29 11.90 4.54
CA ARG A 26 -8.33 12.29 3.50
C ARG A 26 -8.68 11.68 2.15
N GLY A 27 -8.87 12.52 1.12
CA GLY A 27 -9.28 12.12 -0.23
C GLY A 27 -10.75 11.65 -0.34
N LYS A 28 -11.57 11.89 0.71
CA LYS A 28 -12.97 11.47 0.77
C LYS A 28 -13.87 12.55 1.38
N GLN A 29 -13.41 13.81 1.40
CA GLN A 29 -14.10 14.92 2.08
C GLN A 29 -15.50 15.16 1.52
N GLU A 30 -15.69 14.93 0.22
CA GLU A 30 -16.96 15.18 -0.50
C GLU A 30 -17.95 14.02 -0.43
N ARG A 31 -17.60 12.89 0.18
CA ARG A 31 -18.53 11.77 0.33
C ARG A 31 -19.58 12.09 1.37
N ASP A 32 -20.83 11.68 1.09
CA ASP A 32 -21.98 11.96 1.96
C ASP A 32 -21.77 11.48 3.39
N GLU A 33 -21.25 10.24 3.57
CA GLU A 33 -20.96 9.71 4.92
C GLU A 33 -19.89 10.55 5.66
N THR A 34 -18.90 11.11 4.94
CA THR A 34 -17.85 11.97 5.53
C THR A 34 -18.41 13.34 5.88
N ARG A 35 -19.25 13.92 5.00
CA ARG A 35 -19.94 15.20 5.25
C ARG A 35 -20.91 15.09 6.41
N ALA A 36 -21.70 14.03 6.48
CA ALA A 36 -22.64 13.78 7.57
C ALA A 36 -21.91 13.67 8.93
N TYR A 37 -20.81 12.90 8.97
CA TYR A 37 -19.98 12.78 10.17
C TYR A 37 -19.40 14.14 10.59
N ARG A 38 -18.86 14.93 9.63
CA ARG A 38 -18.28 16.26 9.88
C ARG A 38 -19.29 17.25 10.48
N ARG A 39 -20.54 17.25 10.01
CA ARG A 39 -21.61 18.13 10.55
C ARG A 39 -21.89 17.89 12.03
N ARG A 40 -21.62 16.71 12.54
CA ARG A 40 -21.87 16.30 13.92
C ARG A 40 -20.58 15.83 14.62
N LEU A 41 -19.43 16.42 14.24
CA LEU A 41 -18.12 15.91 14.59
C LEU A 41 -17.95 15.64 16.09
N ASP A 42 -18.24 16.62 16.95
CA ASP A 42 -18.04 16.47 18.38
C ASP A 42 -18.94 15.39 19.00
N ALA A 43 -20.20 15.31 18.56
CA ALA A 43 -21.11 14.24 18.99
C ALA A 43 -20.68 12.86 18.52
N GLU A 44 -20.19 12.76 17.28
CA GLU A 44 -19.67 11.50 16.74
C GLU A 44 -18.37 11.06 17.43
N LEU A 45 -17.48 12.01 17.77
CA LEU A 45 -16.26 11.72 18.51
C LEU A 45 -16.55 11.33 19.97
N ALA A 46 -17.53 11.98 20.62
CA ALA A 46 -18.00 11.58 21.95
C ALA A 46 -18.59 10.16 21.93
N CYS A 47 -19.47 9.86 20.97
CA CYS A 47 -20.03 8.52 20.77
C CYS A 47 -18.91 7.46 20.53
N LEU A 48 -17.91 7.79 19.71
CA LEU A 48 -16.76 6.91 19.48
C LEU A 48 -15.96 6.68 20.76
N ARG A 49 -15.65 7.74 21.52
CA ARG A 49 -14.90 7.66 22.78
C ARG A 49 -15.63 6.77 23.79
N ASP A 50 -16.93 7.05 24.02
CA ASP A 50 -17.73 6.32 25.00
C ASP A 50 -17.92 4.86 24.59
N GLY A 51 -18.21 4.61 23.30
CA GLY A 51 -18.30 3.27 22.75
C GLY A 51 -16.96 2.50 22.79
N LEU A 52 -15.81 3.18 22.62
CA LEU A 52 -14.48 2.58 22.84
C LEU A 52 -14.26 2.26 24.31
N ALA A 53 -14.58 3.18 25.23
CA ALA A 53 -14.35 3.03 26.67
C ALA A 53 -15.12 1.84 27.26
N ASN A 54 -16.38 1.67 26.85
CA ASN A 54 -17.27 0.61 27.36
C ASN A 54 -17.28 -0.67 26.47
N GLY A 55 -16.55 -0.69 25.36
CA GLY A 55 -16.46 -1.84 24.46
C GLY A 55 -17.67 -2.05 23.52
N SER A 56 -18.65 -1.12 23.49
CA SER A 56 -19.91 -1.28 22.75
C SER A 56 -19.88 -0.77 21.31
N TYR A 57 -18.84 -0.01 20.91
CA TYR A 57 -18.80 0.56 19.56
C TYR A 57 -18.94 -0.51 18.47
N PRO A 58 -19.85 -0.33 17.49
CA PRO A 58 -20.10 -1.33 16.46
C PRO A 58 -18.96 -1.42 15.45
N VAL A 59 -18.60 -2.65 15.07
CA VAL A 59 -17.59 -2.98 14.05
C VAL A 59 -18.08 -4.11 13.16
N GLY A 60 -17.53 -4.20 11.94
CA GLY A 60 -17.76 -5.34 11.05
C GLY A 60 -18.86 -5.16 10.02
N ASN A 61 -19.51 -4.00 9.94
CA ASN A 61 -20.54 -3.73 8.94
C ASN A 61 -19.91 -3.40 7.56
N TYR A 62 -19.18 -4.36 6.99
CA TYR A 62 -18.44 -4.15 5.75
C TYR A 62 -19.36 -4.10 4.52
N ARG A 63 -19.08 -3.13 3.63
CA ARG A 63 -19.51 -3.21 2.23
C ARG A 63 -18.48 -4.06 1.48
N THR A 64 -18.91 -5.18 0.92
CA THR A 64 -18.04 -6.07 0.17
C THR A 64 -18.18 -5.86 -1.34
N PHE A 65 -17.07 -5.94 -2.07
CA PHE A 65 -17.03 -5.94 -3.52
C PHE A 65 -15.77 -6.65 -4.03
N VAL A 66 -15.84 -7.15 -5.25
CA VAL A 66 -14.73 -7.87 -5.87
C VAL A 66 -13.92 -6.94 -6.77
N VAL A 67 -12.58 -7.03 -6.68
CA VAL A 67 -11.62 -6.34 -7.54
C VAL A 67 -10.81 -7.38 -8.30
N TYR A 68 -10.66 -7.20 -9.62
CA TYR A 68 -10.01 -8.16 -10.52
C TYR A 68 -8.57 -7.78 -10.95
N GLU A 69 -7.92 -6.83 -10.30
CA GLU A 69 -6.58 -6.39 -10.68
C GLU A 69 -5.50 -6.75 -9.64
N PRO A 70 -4.49 -7.52 -10.03
CA PRO A 70 -4.31 -8.44 -11.16
C PRO A 70 -4.95 -9.81 -10.92
N LYS A 71 -5.52 -10.06 -9.76
CA LYS A 71 -6.22 -11.27 -9.31
C LYS A 71 -7.52 -10.85 -8.65
N GLU A 72 -8.49 -11.75 -8.69
CA GLU A 72 -9.73 -11.61 -7.94
C GLU A 72 -9.47 -11.49 -6.44
N ARG A 73 -10.03 -10.44 -5.82
CA ARG A 73 -9.93 -10.19 -4.38
C ARG A 73 -11.26 -9.65 -3.86
N LEU A 74 -11.79 -10.26 -2.82
CA LEU A 74 -12.91 -9.71 -2.07
C LEU A 74 -12.41 -8.60 -1.16
N ILE A 75 -12.86 -7.38 -1.39
CA ILE A 75 -12.54 -6.22 -0.57
C ILE A 75 -13.66 -5.98 0.45
N CYS A 76 -13.29 -5.82 1.70
CA CYS A 76 -14.18 -5.50 2.81
C CYS A 76 -13.99 -4.03 3.20
N ALA A 77 -14.81 -3.16 2.66
CA ALA A 77 -14.73 -1.73 2.96
C ALA A 77 -15.50 -1.40 4.25
N ALA A 78 -14.78 -0.99 5.28
CA ALA A 78 -15.39 -0.52 6.51
C ALA A 78 -16.16 0.79 6.29
N PRO A 79 -17.32 1.00 6.94
CA PRO A 79 -18.03 2.27 6.93
C PRO A 79 -17.17 3.39 7.53
N PHE A 80 -17.48 4.64 7.20
CA PHE A 80 -16.64 5.79 7.59
C PHE A 80 -16.40 5.85 9.10
N ARG A 81 -17.42 5.62 9.91
CA ARG A 81 -17.35 5.59 11.38
C ARG A 81 -16.33 4.57 11.89
N GLU A 82 -16.32 3.37 11.33
CA GLU A 82 -15.38 2.31 11.69
C GLU A 82 -13.95 2.64 11.21
N ARG A 83 -13.81 3.31 10.06
CA ARG A 83 -12.49 3.79 9.61
C ARG A 83 -11.89 4.81 10.58
N VAL A 84 -12.70 5.68 11.18
CA VAL A 84 -12.22 6.60 12.23
C VAL A 84 -11.72 5.81 13.44
N LEU A 85 -12.42 4.78 13.88
CA LEU A 85 -11.96 3.88 14.95
C LEU A 85 -10.61 3.22 14.58
N HIS A 86 -10.49 2.65 13.37
CA HIS A 86 -9.22 2.04 12.94
C HIS A 86 -8.06 3.04 12.96
N HIS A 87 -8.29 4.28 12.53
CA HIS A 87 -7.27 5.33 12.62
C HIS A 87 -6.97 5.73 14.07
N ALA A 88 -7.97 5.79 14.95
CA ALA A 88 -7.76 6.10 16.37
C ALA A 88 -6.85 5.07 17.05
N LEU A 89 -7.09 3.78 16.81
CA LEU A 89 -6.21 2.71 17.30
C LEU A 89 -4.81 2.80 16.67
N MET A 90 -4.73 2.96 15.36
CA MET A 90 -3.46 2.91 14.65
C MET A 90 -2.59 4.17 14.83
N ASN A 91 -3.18 5.34 15.10
CA ASN A 91 -2.39 6.52 15.46
C ASN A 91 -1.49 6.26 16.67
N VAL A 92 -2.00 5.51 17.65
CA VAL A 92 -1.30 5.21 18.92
C VAL A 92 -0.45 3.95 18.77
N CYS A 93 -0.97 2.91 18.10
CA CYS A 93 -0.31 1.60 18.06
C CYS A 93 0.71 1.46 16.94
N ALA A 94 0.57 2.14 15.79
CA ALA A 94 1.45 1.97 14.64
C ALA A 94 2.95 2.20 14.94
N PRO A 95 3.37 3.19 15.76
CA PRO A 95 4.78 3.35 16.10
C PRO A 95 5.39 2.14 16.82
N TYR A 96 4.57 1.37 17.52
CA TYR A 96 5.01 0.13 18.19
C TYR A 96 5.11 -1.02 17.19
N PHE A 97 4.14 -1.17 16.28
CA PHE A 97 4.23 -2.13 15.18
C PHE A 97 5.51 -1.91 14.37
N GLU A 98 5.81 -0.64 14.01
CA GLU A 98 7.03 -0.28 13.28
C GLU A 98 8.32 -0.73 13.99
N ARG A 99 8.40 -0.52 15.31
CA ARG A 99 9.57 -0.91 16.10
C ARG A 99 9.76 -2.43 16.25
N TRP A 100 8.69 -3.20 16.06
CA TRP A 100 8.76 -4.66 16.15
C TRP A 100 9.21 -5.32 14.84
N LEU A 101 8.95 -4.69 13.72
CA LEU A 101 9.33 -5.21 12.41
C LEU A 101 10.83 -5.04 12.15
N VAL A 102 11.41 -6.02 11.44
CA VAL A 102 12.80 -5.94 10.99
C VAL A 102 12.97 -4.93 9.85
N ALA A 103 14.20 -4.46 9.62
CA ALA A 103 14.52 -3.49 8.58
C ALA A 103 14.22 -4.01 7.15
N ASP A 104 14.31 -5.32 6.93
CA ASP A 104 14.11 -5.95 5.63
C ASP A 104 12.62 -6.26 5.28
N THR A 105 11.67 -5.67 6.05
CA THR A 105 10.21 -5.73 5.81
C THR A 105 9.72 -4.37 5.32
N PHE A 106 9.06 -4.33 4.14
CA PHE A 106 8.86 -3.07 3.41
C PHE A 106 7.40 -2.64 3.20
N ALA A 107 6.43 -3.55 3.25
CA ALA A 107 5.04 -3.22 2.94
C ALA A 107 4.35 -2.43 4.05
N CYS A 108 3.50 -1.46 3.69
CA CYS A 108 2.65 -0.69 4.61
C CYS A 108 3.41 0.02 5.75
N ARG A 109 4.62 0.49 5.49
CA ARG A 109 5.49 1.19 6.46
C ARG A 109 5.88 2.57 5.95
N PRO A 110 5.82 3.64 6.78
CA PRO A 110 6.30 4.96 6.41
C PRO A 110 7.80 4.96 6.07
N GLY A 111 8.19 5.61 4.98
CA GLY A 111 9.59 5.65 4.53
C GLY A 111 10.10 4.38 3.86
N PHE A 112 9.30 3.31 3.82
CA PHE A 112 9.56 2.05 3.13
C PHE A 112 8.72 1.97 1.83
N GLY A 113 8.18 0.84 1.50
CA GLY A 113 7.32 0.67 0.34
C GLY A 113 8.00 -0.06 -0.82
N GLN A 114 7.32 -0.09 -1.96
CA GLN A 114 7.73 -0.89 -3.11
C GLN A 114 9.10 -0.49 -3.67
N THR A 115 9.37 0.80 -3.76
CA THR A 115 10.64 1.34 -4.28
C THR A 115 11.82 0.92 -3.40
N ALA A 116 11.67 1.06 -2.08
CA ALA A 116 12.72 0.66 -1.14
C ALA A 116 12.94 -0.85 -1.13
N ALA A 117 11.86 -1.66 -1.22
CA ALA A 117 11.96 -3.11 -1.35
C ALA A 117 12.71 -3.54 -2.62
N LEU A 118 12.41 -2.88 -3.76
CA LEU A 118 13.10 -3.13 -5.03
C LEU A 118 14.58 -2.74 -4.96
N ALA A 119 14.91 -1.58 -4.41
CA ALA A 119 16.30 -1.14 -4.23
C ALA A 119 17.09 -2.09 -3.32
N ARG A 120 16.47 -2.53 -2.21
CA ARG A 120 17.09 -3.53 -1.33
C ARG A 120 17.27 -4.88 -2.02
N GLY A 121 16.25 -5.35 -2.76
CA GLY A 121 16.30 -6.58 -3.54
C GLY A 121 17.36 -6.51 -4.64
N GLU A 122 17.52 -5.37 -5.33
CA GLU A 122 18.57 -5.13 -6.31
C GLU A 122 19.96 -5.23 -5.69
N ALA A 123 20.18 -4.56 -4.55
CA ALA A 123 21.48 -4.62 -3.86
C ALA A 123 21.86 -6.06 -3.48
N LEU A 124 20.89 -6.87 -3.02
CA LEU A 124 21.12 -8.28 -2.72
C LEU A 124 21.31 -9.13 -3.97
N ALA A 125 20.56 -8.86 -5.05
CA ALA A 125 20.71 -9.57 -6.32
C ALA A 125 22.08 -9.30 -6.98
N ARG A 126 22.66 -8.11 -6.83
CA ARG A 126 24.02 -7.79 -7.30
C ARG A 126 25.07 -8.54 -6.51
N ARG A 127 24.87 -8.72 -5.19
CA ARG A 127 25.83 -9.29 -4.26
C ARG A 127 25.87 -10.81 -4.30
N HIS A 128 24.70 -11.48 -4.42
CA HIS A 128 24.57 -12.92 -4.24
C HIS A 128 24.28 -13.68 -5.52
N ASP A 129 24.78 -14.90 -5.61
CA ASP A 129 24.66 -15.77 -6.78
C ASP A 129 23.35 -16.51 -6.88
N TRP A 130 22.72 -16.80 -5.76
CA TRP A 130 21.49 -17.59 -5.69
C TRP A 130 20.38 -16.86 -4.94
N TYR A 131 19.14 -17.15 -5.31
CA TYR A 131 17.97 -16.71 -4.58
C TYR A 131 16.96 -17.84 -4.38
N LEU A 132 16.19 -17.73 -3.30
CA LEU A 132 15.03 -18.55 -2.98
C LEU A 132 13.82 -17.65 -2.84
N LYS A 133 12.94 -17.66 -3.82
CA LYS A 133 11.69 -16.88 -3.79
C LYS A 133 10.53 -17.73 -3.28
N CYS A 134 9.76 -17.16 -2.35
CA CYS A 134 8.64 -17.80 -1.67
C CYS A 134 7.39 -16.92 -1.76
N ASP A 135 6.22 -17.56 -1.78
CA ASP A 135 4.88 -16.90 -1.77
C ASP A 135 3.95 -17.73 -0.87
N ILE A 136 3.17 -17.08 -0.02
CA ILE A 136 2.26 -17.75 0.90
C ILE A 136 0.90 -17.94 0.22
N ARG A 137 0.29 -19.11 0.43
CA ARG A 137 -1.01 -19.44 -0.13
C ARG A 137 -2.11 -18.63 0.51
N LYS A 138 -2.86 -17.85 -0.31
CA LYS A 138 -4.03 -17.08 0.12
C LYS A 138 -3.81 -16.33 1.46
N TYR A 139 -2.68 -15.63 1.60
CA TYR A 139 -2.14 -15.14 2.86
C TYR A 139 -3.19 -14.51 3.78
N PHE A 140 -3.90 -13.46 3.35
CA PHE A 140 -4.90 -12.78 4.16
C PHE A 140 -6.05 -13.68 4.63
N TYR A 141 -6.41 -14.68 3.83
CA TYR A 141 -7.46 -15.66 4.16
C TYR A 141 -6.96 -16.77 5.09
N SER A 142 -5.64 -16.97 5.19
CA SER A 142 -5.04 -18.06 5.95
C SER A 142 -4.58 -17.68 7.36
N ILE A 143 -4.55 -16.37 7.69
CA ILE A 143 -4.09 -15.86 8.99
C ILE A 143 -4.98 -16.41 10.11
N SER A 144 -4.38 -17.11 11.08
CA SER A 144 -5.07 -17.67 12.24
C SER A 144 -5.35 -16.60 13.29
N HIS A 145 -6.61 -16.46 13.72
CA HIS A 145 -7.03 -15.52 14.77
C HIS A 145 -6.35 -15.84 16.11
N GLU A 146 -6.18 -17.12 16.44
CA GLU A 146 -5.51 -17.55 17.67
C GLU A 146 -4.05 -17.10 17.69
N VAL A 147 -3.29 -17.31 16.60
CA VAL A 147 -1.90 -16.88 16.51
C VAL A 147 -1.78 -15.36 16.61
N VAL A 148 -2.67 -14.59 15.94
CA VAL A 148 -2.73 -13.12 16.09
C VAL A 148 -3.00 -12.73 17.53
N ALA A 149 -3.95 -13.39 18.20
CA ALA A 149 -4.30 -13.11 19.59
C ALA A 149 -3.08 -13.31 20.52
N GLU A 150 -2.36 -14.42 20.36
CA GLU A 150 -1.16 -14.71 21.14
C GLU A 150 -0.04 -13.67 20.88
N MET A 151 0.17 -13.28 19.61
CA MET A 151 1.14 -12.24 19.27
C MET A 151 0.79 -10.91 19.93
N LEU A 152 -0.47 -10.48 19.86
CA LEU A 152 -0.93 -9.24 20.49
C LEU A 152 -0.79 -9.26 22.00
N LYS A 153 -1.18 -10.35 22.66
CA LYS A 153 -1.01 -10.53 24.13
C LYS A 153 0.45 -10.48 24.56
N ARG A 154 1.37 -11.01 23.73
CA ARG A 154 2.83 -10.95 24.01
C ARG A 154 3.41 -9.55 23.82
N LYS A 155 2.83 -8.72 22.96
CA LYS A 155 3.33 -7.38 22.59
C LYS A 155 2.70 -6.26 23.46
N PHE A 156 1.39 -6.34 23.76
CA PHE A 156 0.66 -5.35 24.54
C PHE A 156 0.36 -5.83 25.97
N LYS A 157 0.57 -4.95 26.96
CA LYS A 157 0.09 -5.12 28.35
C LYS A 157 -1.37 -4.68 28.49
N ASP A 158 -1.77 -3.70 27.67
CA ASP A 158 -3.09 -3.08 27.75
C ASP A 158 -4.13 -4.03 27.16
N ARG A 159 -4.96 -4.61 28.04
CA ARG A 159 -5.99 -5.58 27.68
C ARG A 159 -7.08 -4.95 26.79
N ARG A 160 -7.37 -3.64 26.93
CA ARG A 160 -8.38 -2.94 26.14
C ARG A 160 -7.92 -2.75 24.68
N ILE A 161 -6.62 -2.50 24.47
CA ILE A 161 -6.03 -2.48 23.12
C ILE A 161 -6.17 -3.86 22.46
N VAL A 162 -5.79 -4.93 23.16
CA VAL A 162 -5.92 -6.30 22.64
C VAL A 162 -7.36 -6.64 22.35
N PHE A 163 -8.30 -6.29 23.25
CA PHE A 163 -9.75 -6.49 23.07
C PHE A 163 -10.25 -5.88 21.75
N TRP A 164 -9.88 -4.62 21.46
CA TRP A 164 -10.34 -3.96 20.25
C TRP A 164 -9.76 -4.58 18.97
N PHE A 165 -8.50 -4.96 18.97
CA PHE A 165 -7.94 -5.68 17.83
C PHE A 165 -8.63 -7.03 17.62
N LEU A 166 -8.91 -7.78 18.69
CA LEU A 166 -9.60 -9.06 18.59
C LEU A 166 -11.07 -8.90 18.20
N LYS A 167 -11.75 -7.86 18.68
CA LYS A 167 -13.13 -7.55 18.29
C LYS A 167 -13.22 -7.24 16.80
N ILE A 168 -12.28 -6.43 16.26
CA ILE A 168 -12.21 -6.15 14.81
C ILE A 168 -11.86 -7.43 14.04
N LEU A 169 -10.93 -8.24 14.53
CA LEU A 169 -10.52 -9.49 13.91
C LEU A 169 -11.69 -10.47 13.78
N ALA A 170 -12.50 -10.61 14.82
CA ALA A 170 -13.65 -11.51 14.87
C ALA A 170 -14.80 -11.13 13.93
N THR A 171 -14.75 -9.93 13.29
CA THR A 171 -15.79 -9.50 12.34
C THR A 171 -15.68 -10.13 10.95
N TYR A 172 -14.61 -10.87 10.68
CA TYR A 172 -14.38 -11.49 9.37
C TYR A 172 -13.71 -12.85 9.50
N GLU A 173 -14.29 -13.84 8.86
CA GLU A 173 -13.71 -15.17 8.72
C GLU A 173 -13.81 -15.63 7.26
N ALA A 174 -12.68 -16.04 6.69
CA ALA A 174 -12.63 -16.74 5.41
C ALA A 174 -12.90 -18.23 5.58
N SER A 175 -12.55 -18.76 6.76
CA SER A 175 -12.90 -20.08 7.30
C SER A 175 -12.85 -19.97 8.82
N PRO A 176 -13.45 -20.89 9.60
CA PRO A 176 -13.54 -20.78 11.05
C PRO A 176 -12.20 -20.46 11.71
N GLY A 177 -12.15 -19.35 12.46
CA GLY A 177 -10.98 -18.86 13.17
C GLY A 177 -9.84 -18.36 12.27
N ARG A 178 -10.08 -18.06 10.99
CA ARG A 178 -9.05 -17.63 10.03
C ARG A 178 -9.55 -16.52 9.12
N GLY A 179 -8.65 -15.61 8.80
CA GLY A 179 -8.85 -14.57 7.80
C GLY A 179 -8.72 -13.16 8.32
N LEU A 180 -8.26 -12.26 7.47
CA LEU A 180 -8.29 -10.80 7.68
C LEU A 180 -9.08 -10.13 6.57
N PRO A 181 -9.95 -9.15 6.91
CA PRO A 181 -10.68 -8.40 5.90
C PRO A 181 -9.72 -7.55 5.07
N ILE A 182 -9.67 -7.80 3.76
CA ILE A 182 -8.82 -7.04 2.84
C ILE A 182 -9.44 -5.65 2.63
N GLY A 183 -8.65 -4.60 2.83
CA GLY A 183 -9.07 -3.20 2.68
C GLY A 183 -9.08 -2.39 3.97
N ASN A 184 -8.91 -3.03 5.13
CA ASN A 184 -8.86 -2.36 6.43
C ASN A 184 -7.41 -2.01 6.84
N LEU A 185 -7.24 -0.85 7.46
CA LEU A 185 -5.95 -0.37 7.95
C LEU A 185 -5.34 -1.31 8.99
N THR A 186 -6.13 -1.76 9.96
CA THR A 186 -5.70 -2.69 11.02
C THR A 186 -5.23 -4.02 10.45
N SER A 187 -5.90 -4.54 9.41
CA SER A 187 -5.54 -5.80 8.75
C SER A 187 -4.14 -5.78 8.14
N GLN A 188 -3.73 -4.64 7.56
CA GLN A 188 -2.39 -4.49 6.98
C GLN A 188 -1.29 -4.57 8.04
N HIS A 189 -1.48 -3.92 9.18
CA HIS A 189 -0.52 -3.97 10.29
C HIS A 189 -0.48 -5.34 10.96
N LEU A 190 -1.64 -5.96 11.17
CA LEU A 190 -1.71 -7.32 11.73
C LEU A 190 -1.07 -8.35 10.78
N ALA A 191 -1.29 -8.24 9.47
CA ALA A 191 -0.64 -9.09 8.48
C ALA A 191 0.88 -8.93 8.50
N ASN A 192 1.41 -7.71 8.60
CA ASN A 192 2.85 -7.51 8.72
C ASN A 192 3.41 -8.12 10.01
N LEU A 193 2.74 -7.91 11.14
CA LEU A 193 3.14 -8.46 12.44
C LEU A 193 3.11 -9.99 12.45
N TYR A 194 2.15 -10.59 11.77
CA TYR A 194 1.99 -12.04 11.74
C TYR A 194 3.21 -12.78 11.19
N LEU A 195 3.95 -12.16 10.29
CA LEU A 195 5.18 -12.73 9.71
C LEU A 195 6.47 -12.29 10.44
N ASP A 196 6.38 -11.57 11.58
CA ASP A 196 7.56 -11.22 12.38
C ASP A 196 8.44 -12.45 12.77
N PRO A 197 7.88 -13.63 13.14
CA PRO A 197 8.69 -14.82 13.36
C PRO A 197 9.42 -15.32 12.12
N LEU A 198 8.80 -15.22 10.93
CA LEU A 198 9.43 -15.57 9.66
C LEU A 198 10.59 -14.63 9.34
N ASP A 199 10.42 -13.32 9.58
CA ASP A 199 11.46 -12.33 9.33
C ASP A 199 12.74 -12.59 10.15
N ARG A 200 12.62 -13.29 11.29
CA ARG A 200 13.72 -13.63 12.22
C ARG A 200 14.29 -15.03 12.04
N VAL A 201 13.73 -15.82 11.12
CA VAL A 201 14.14 -17.21 10.88
C VAL A 201 15.62 -17.32 10.61
N ARG A 202 16.21 -16.41 9.82
CA ARG A 202 17.64 -16.43 9.53
C ARG A 202 18.51 -16.26 10.77
N GLU A 203 18.10 -15.40 11.71
CA GLU A 203 18.77 -15.19 12.98
C GLU A 203 18.57 -16.41 13.90
N THR A 204 17.33 -16.87 14.04
CA THR A 204 16.96 -18.02 14.87
C THR A 204 17.64 -19.32 14.43
N TRP A 205 17.82 -19.51 13.11
CA TRP A 205 18.46 -20.69 12.56
C TRP A 205 20.00 -20.54 12.41
N GLY A 206 20.54 -19.35 12.67
CA GLY A 206 21.96 -19.07 12.49
C GLY A 206 22.41 -19.12 11.02
N ILE A 207 21.49 -18.82 10.09
CA ILE A 207 21.76 -18.91 8.64
C ILE A 207 22.05 -17.51 8.08
N PRO A 208 23.31 -17.21 7.71
CA PRO A 208 23.69 -15.94 7.13
C PRO A 208 23.18 -15.85 5.67
N CYS A 209 22.15 -15.04 5.44
CA CYS A 209 21.58 -14.83 4.10
C CYS A 209 20.97 -13.43 3.97
N GLY A 210 20.92 -12.93 2.74
CA GLY A 210 20.13 -11.75 2.39
C GLY A 210 18.64 -12.04 2.49
N TYR A 211 17.83 -11.03 2.84
CA TYR A 211 16.38 -11.17 2.99
C TYR A 211 15.65 -9.89 2.60
N VAL A 212 14.51 -10.04 1.95
CA VAL A 212 13.53 -8.96 1.71
C VAL A 212 12.14 -9.55 1.76
N ARG A 213 11.22 -8.86 2.44
CA ARG A 213 9.80 -9.19 2.43
C ARG A 213 8.93 -7.99 2.07
N TYR A 214 7.95 -8.24 1.20
CA TYR A 214 6.87 -7.31 0.90
C TYR A 214 5.53 -8.03 1.04
N MET A 215 4.87 -7.89 2.18
CA MET A 215 3.71 -8.69 2.59
C MET A 215 4.04 -10.19 2.58
N ASP A 216 3.35 -10.96 1.74
CA ASP A 216 3.46 -12.40 1.54
C ASP A 216 4.52 -12.82 0.50
N ASP A 217 5.07 -11.87 -0.26
CA ASP A 217 6.15 -12.09 -1.24
C ASP A 217 7.51 -11.85 -0.55
N PHE A 218 8.30 -12.90 -0.37
CA PHE A 218 9.59 -12.80 0.30
C PHE A 218 10.67 -13.62 -0.38
N VAL A 219 11.91 -13.17 -0.23
CA VAL A 219 13.06 -13.73 -0.94
C VAL A 219 14.25 -13.81 0.00
N PHE A 220 14.98 -14.94 -0.07
CA PHE A 220 16.29 -15.12 0.52
C PHE A 220 17.37 -15.13 -0.56
N TRP A 221 18.57 -14.65 -0.25
CA TRP A 221 19.73 -14.67 -1.13
C TRP A 221 20.96 -15.24 -0.41
N SER A 222 21.79 -15.99 -1.14
CA SER A 222 23.07 -16.51 -0.63
C SER A 222 24.02 -16.79 -1.79
N ASP A 223 25.31 -16.82 -1.50
CA ASP A 223 26.32 -17.28 -2.46
C ASP A 223 26.39 -18.81 -2.50
N ALA A 224 26.09 -19.48 -1.38
CA ALA A 224 25.99 -20.93 -1.30
C ALA A 224 24.55 -21.41 -1.56
N LYS A 225 24.38 -22.28 -2.57
CA LYS A 225 23.11 -22.90 -2.91
C LYS A 225 22.59 -23.77 -1.76
N GLU A 226 23.48 -24.45 -1.07
CA GLU A 226 23.21 -25.37 0.04
C GLU A 226 22.50 -24.64 1.19
N THR A 227 22.89 -23.41 1.49
CA THR A 227 22.25 -22.53 2.47
C THR A 227 20.75 -22.32 2.15
N LEU A 228 20.44 -22.07 0.89
CA LEU A 228 19.06 -21.86 0.44
C LEU A 228 18.29 -23.19 0.37
N CYS A 229 18.95 -24.30 0.05
CA CYS A 229 18.33 -25.65 0.13
C CYS A 229 17.94 -26.00 1.56
N GLU A 230 18.76 -25.64 2.56
CA GLU A 230 18.43 -25.84 3.95
C GLU A 230 17.19 -25.02 4.37
N ILE A 231 17.15 -23.73 4.00
CA ILE A 231 15.97 -22.89 4.23
C ILE A 231 14.75 -23.50 3.54
N GLN A 232 14.84 -23.90 2.28
CA GLN A 232 13.76 -24.51 1.51
C GLN A 232 13.20 -25.75 2.18
N ARG A 233 14.07 -26.59 2.77
CA ARG A 233 13.68 -27.81 3.49
C ARG A 233 12.98 -27.51 4.82
N ARG A 234 13.45 -26.53 5.60
CA ARG A 234 12.94 -26.20 6.96
C ARG A 234 11.68 -25.33 6.92
N LEU A 235 11.58 -24.45 5.93
CA LEU A 235 10.56 -23.41 5.87
C LEU A 235 9.11 -23.92 5.90
N PRO A 236 8.72 -24.98 5.15
CA PRO A 236 7.33 -25.47 5.17
C PRO A 236 6.88 -25.95 6.55
N GLY A 237 7.73 -26.68 7.26
CA GLY A 237 7.48 -27.12 8.65
C GLY A 237 7.31 -25.92 9.57
N PHE A 238 8.23 -24.96 9.53
CA PHE A 238 8.16 -23.75 10.34
C PHE A 238 6.87 -22.94 10.10
N LEU A 239 6.49 -22.72 8.83
CA LEU A 239 5.26 -21.99 8.49
C LEU A 239 4.02 -22.70 9.02
N ARG A 240 3.93 -24.02 8.86
CA ARG A 240 2.81 -24.82 9.32
C ARG A 240 2.72 -24.84 10.85
N ASP A 241 3.83 -25.13 11.53
CA ASP A 241 3.83 -25.43 12.96
C ASP A 241 3.78 -24.15 13.80
N THR A 242 4.45 -23.07 13.36
CA THR A 242 4.54 -21.79 14.10
C THR A 242 3.45 -20.80 13.68
N LEU A 243 3.15 -20.72 12.36
CA LEU A 243 2.26 -19.72 11.81
C LEU A 243 0.98 -20.29 11.19
N ARG A 244 0.81 -21.62 11.21
CA ARG A 244 -0.36 -22.30 10.59
C ARG A 244 -0.60 -21.85 9.13
N LEU A 245 0.48 -21.58 8.41
CA LEU A 245 0.48 -21.14 7.01
C LEU A 245 1.06 -22.21 6.10
N GLU A 246 0.70 -22.11 4.81
CA GLU A 246 1.23 -22.96 3.76
C GLU A 246 1.86 -22.11 2.64
N LEU A 247 2.90 -22.63 2.01
CA LEU A 247 3.40 -22.08 0.77
C LEU A 247 2.41 -22.31 -0.36
N LYS A 248 2.32 -21.35 -1.27
CA LYS A 248 1.43 -21.44 -2.43
C LYS A 248 1.88 -22.49 -3.44
N CYS A 249 3.19 -22.63 -3.61
CA CYS A 249 3.86 -23.60 -4.46
C CYS A 249 5.25 -23.88 -3.89
N ALA A 250 5.95 -24.83 -4.45
CA ALA A 250 7.36 -25.04 -4.13
C ALA A 250 8.16 -23.74 -4.34
N PRO A 251 9.00 -23.32 -3.38
CA PRO A 251 9.83 -22.14 -3.52
C PRO A 251 10.71 -22.21 -4.76
N THR A 252 10.87 -21.08 -5.43
CA THR A 252 11.72 -21.00 -6.63
C THR A 252 13.18 -20.76 -6.23
N LEU A 253 14.01 -21.78 -6.28
CA LEU A 253 15.46 -21.70 -6.11
C LEU A 253 16.13 -21.57 -7.47
N ASN A 254 16.87 -20.48 -7.70
CA ASN A 254 17.56 -20.28 -8.99
C ASN A 254 18.77 -19.35 -8.84
N ARG A 255 19.59 -19.27 -9.91
CA ARG A 255 20.70 -18.31 -10.00
C ARG A 255 20.18 -16.89 -10.22
N THR A 256 20.76 -15.92 -9.52
CA THR A 256 20.38 -14.49 -9.64
C THR A 256 20.65 -13.94 -11.05
N ALA A 257 21.65 -14.48 -11.76
CA ALA A 257 21.95 -14.13 -13.14
C ALA A 257 20.76 -14.39 -14.10
N MET A 258 19.93 -15.40 -13.81
CA MET A 258 18.73 -15.70 -14.61
C MET A 258 17.61 -14.68 -14.43
N GLY A 259 17.74 -13.82 -13.41
CA GLY A 259 16.75 -12.81 -13.05
C GLY A 259 15.51 -13.38 -12.35
N MET A 260 14.90 -12.55 -11.53
CA MET A 260 13.73 -12.89 -10.70
C MET A 260 12.65 -11.82 -10.84
N ASP A 261 11.40 -12.24 -11.05
CA ASP A 261 10.26 -11.31 -11.01
C ASP A 261 9.89 -11.02 -9.55
N PHE A 262 9.96 -9.73 -9.16
CA PHE A 262 9.63 -9.25 -7.82
C PHE A 262 8.90 -7.92 -7.91
N LEU A 263 7.76 -7.81 -7.25
CA LEU A 263 6.90 -6.61 -7.21
C LEU A 263 6.59 -6.01 -8.60
N GLY A 264 6.44 -6.85 -9.60
CA GLY A 264 6.09 -6.44 -10.97
C GLY A 264 7.26 -6.03 -11.87
N LEU A 265 8.48 -6.02 -11.34
CA LEU A 265 9.72 -5.79 -12.08
C LEU A 265 10.60 -7.03 -12.03
N ARG A 266 11.68 -7.05 -12.82
CA ARG A 266 12.64 -8.14 -12.87
C ARG A 266 13.97 -7.69 -12.29
N LEU A 267 14.39 -8.32 -11.20
CA LEU A 267 15.69 -8.13 -10.57
C LEU A 267 16.72 -9.05 -11.23
N THR A 268 17.88 -8.50 -11.58
CA THR A 268 19.02 -9.24 -12.13
C THR A 268 20.32 -8.74 -11.49
N LYS A 269 21.43 -9.43 -11.66
CA LYS A 269 22.77 -8.92 -11.27
C LYS A 269 23.11 -7.59 -11.95
N GLY A 270 22.59 -7.34 -13.16
CA GLY A 270 22.79 -6.09 -13.91
C GLY A 270 21.83 -4.97 -13.56
N GLY A 271 20.94 -5.15 -12.58
CA GLY A 271 19.99 -4.13 -12.14
C GLY A 271 18.53 -4.51 -12.33
N ILE A 272 17.65 -3.52 -12.17
CA ILE A 272 16.20 -3.68 -12.28
C ILE A 272 15.77 -3.49 -13.74
N ARG A 273 15.00 -4.43 -14.26
CA ARG A 273 14.44 -4.39 -15.62
C ARG A 273 12.91 -4.46 -15.57
N ALA A 274 12.24 -3.87 -16.54
CA ALA A 274 10.80 -4.05 -16.69
C ALA A 274 10.52 -5.47 -17.21
N SER A 275 9.63 -6.20 -16.53
CA SER A 275 9.17 -7.50 -17.00
C SER A 275 8.31 -7.35 -18.27
N ARG A 276 8.28 -8.40 -19.12
CA ARG A 276 7.41 -8.41 -20.32
C ARG A 276 5.94 -8.16 -19.94
N SER A 277 5.51 -8.72 -18.82
CA SER A 277 4.14 -8.55 -18.31
C SER A 277 3.88 -7.11 -17.84
N ALA A 278 4.85 -6.44 -17.21
CA ALA A 278 4.72 -5.03 -16.81
C ALA A 278 4.59 -4.12 -18.03
N LEU A 279 5.44 -4.31 -19.05
CA LEU A 279 5.37 -3.55 -20.30
C LEU A 279 4.07 -3.77 -21.06
N ARG A 280 3.57 -5.03 -21.12
CA ARG A 280 2.28 -5.34 -21.72
C ARG A 280 1.13 -4.64 -20.99
N ARG A 281 1.09 -4.70 -19.66
CA ARG A 281 0.05 -4.00 -18.86
C ARG A 281 0.10 -2.49 -19.06
N TYR A 282 1.29 -1.92 -19.06
CA TYR A 282 1.47 -0.49 -19.33
C TYR A 282 0.85 -0.10 -20.68
N ARG A 283 1.20 -0.81 -21.76
CA ARG A 283 0.65 -0.54 -23.10
C ARG A 283 -0.88 -0.64 -23.13
N MET A 284 -1.43 -1.69 -22.55
CA MET A 284 -2.89 -1.88 -22.51
C MET A 284 -3.59 -0.73 -21.77
N ARG A 285 -3.04 -0.31 -20.62
CA ARG A 285 -3.61 0.80 -19.84
C ARG A 285 -3.48 2.15 -20.53
N VAL A 286 -2.35 2.44 -21.16
CA VAL A 286 -2.18 3.67 -21.95
C VAL A 286 -3.20 3.71 -23.08
N ARG A 287 -3.34 2.65 -23.88
CA ARG A 287 -4.34 2.58 -24.95
C ARG A 287 -5.78 2.75 -24.45
N ALA A 288 -6.09 2.16 -23.29
CA ALA A 288 -7.42 2.32 -22.70
C ALA A 288 -7.70 3.76 -22.26
N LEU A 289 -6.69 4.47 -21.71
CA LEU A 289 -6.80 5.89 -21.35
C LEU A 289 -6.91 6.78 -22.57
N GLU A 290 -6.10 6.54 -23.59
CA GLU A 290 -6.17 7.25 -24.87
C GLU A 290 -7.56 7.07 -25.53
N GLY A 291 -8.10 5.86 -25.54
CA GLY A 291 -9.46 5.61 -26.06
C GLY A 291 -10.57 6.28 -25.24
N ARG A 292 -10.40 6.45 -23.91
CA ARG A 292 -11.34 7.25 -23.11
C ARG A 292 -11.23 8.74 -23.42
N TYR A 293 -10.02 9.25 -23.57
CA TYR A 293 -9.77 10.64 -23.95
C TYR A 293 -10.38 10.96 -25.31
N GLN A 294 -10.15 10.13 -26.34
CA GLN A 294 -10.72 10.30 -27.67
C GLN A 294 -12.26 10.31 -27.69
N ARG A 295 -12.90 9.61 -26.75
CA ARG A 295 -14.37 9.63 -26.58
C ARG A 295 -14.88 10.77 -25.68
N GLY A 296 -14.02 11.69 -25.24
CA GLY A 296 -14.40 12.78 -24.34
C GLY A 296 -14.74 12.33 -22.90
N LEU A 297 -14.38 11.10 -22.52
CA LEU A 297 -14.66 10.53 -21.19
C LEU A 297 -13.53 10.76 -20.18
N LEU A 298 -12.50 11.48 -20.60
CA LEU A 298 -11.31 11.80 -19.78
C LEU A 298 -10.74 13.13 -20.24
N GLY A 299 -10.43 14.04 -19.30
CA GLY A 299 -9.76 15.30 -19.60
C GLY A 299 -8.26 15.11 -19.87
N GLU A 300 -7.63 16.10 -20.50
CA GLU A 300 -6.19 16.09 -20.80
C GLU A 300 -5.33 15.99 -19.54
N ASP A 301 -5.64 16.79 -18.52
CA ASP A 301 -4.93 16.78 -17.23
C ASP A 301 -5.01 15.41 -16.53
N GLU A 302 -6.19 14.78 -16.58
CA GLU A 302 -6.38 13.45 -15.99
C GLU A 302 -5.62 12.36 -16.77
N LEU A 303 -5.58 12.47 -18.11
CA LEU A 303 -4.77 11.60 -18.96
C LEU A 303 -3.30 11.76 -18.63
N ALA A 304 -2.78 12.99 -18.62
CA ALA A 304 -1.39 13.30 -18.31
C ALA A 304 -0.98 12.81 -16.92
N ALA A 305 -1.80 13.07 -15.90
CA ALA A 305 -1.56 12.60 -14.52
C ALA A 305 -1.52 11.08 -14.44
N SER A 306 -2.45 10.39 -15.11
CA SER A 306 -2.53 8.93 -15.12
C SER A 306 -1.33 8.30 -15.82
N VAL A 307 -0.93 8.80 -17.00
CA VAL A 307 0.25 8.33 -17.73
C VAL A 307 1.53 8.60 -16.96
N THR A 308 1.66 9.79 -16.35
CA THR A 308 2.81 10.15 -15.50
C THR A 308 2.95 9.19 -14.32
N SER A 309 1.86 8.88 -13.61
CA SER A 309 1.85 7.93 -12.50
C SER A 309 2.30 6.53 -12.93
N MET A 310 1.79 6.02 -14.06
CA MET A 310 2.19 4.71 -14.59
C MET A 310 3.65 4.70 -15.06
N THR A 311 4.12 5.78 -15.66
CA THR A 311 5.49 5.93 -16.14
C THR A 311 6.47 5.99 -14.98
N ALA A 312 6.11 6.63 -13.86
CA ALA A 312 6.93 6.70 -12.66
C ALA A 312 7.30 5.30 -12.13
N PHE A 313 6.38 4.33 -12.18
CA PHE A 313 6.67 2.94 -11.83
C PHE A 313 7.72 2.30 -12.77
N LEU A 314 7.60 2.53 -14.08
CA LEU A 314 8.55 1.99 -15.05
C LEU A 314 9.93 2.67 -15.00
N ARG A 315 10.03 3.89 -14.46
CA ARG A 315 11.31 4.57 -14.22
C ARG A 315 12.18 3.89 -13.15
N LEU A 316 11.58 3.06 -12.29
CA LEU A 316 12.33 2.22 -11.33
C LEU A 316 13.16 1.13 -12.03
N ALA A 317 12.86 0.83 -13.30
CA ALA A 317 13.62 -0.07 -14.14
C ALA A 317 14.33 0.70 -15.26
N ASP A 318 15.45 0.18 -15.76
CA ASP A 318 16.05 0.73 -16.97
C ASP A 318 15.15 0.44 -18.17
N THR A 319 14.33 1.42 -18.51
CA THR A 319 13.42 1.40 -19.66
C THR A 319 13.77 2.48 -20.68
N THR A 320 14.93 3.12 -20.58
CA THR A 320 15.32 4.26 -21.39
C THR A 320 15.34 3.92 -22.88
N ALA A 321 16.02 2.84 -23.25
CA ALA A 321 16.09 2.37 -24.63
C ALA A 321 14.71 2.00 -25.19
N TRP A 322 13.90 1.29 -24.39
CA TRP A 322 12.54 0.90 -24.79
C TRP A 322 11.61 2.12 -24.96
N ARG A 323 11.72 3.12 -24.08
CA ARG A 323 10.94 4.37 -24.21
C ARG A 323 11.35 5.16 -25.46
N ARG A 324 12.66 5.28 -25.72
CA ARG A 324 13.18 5.95 -26.93
C ARG A 324 12.72 5.28 -28.21
N SER A 325 12.80 3.96 -28.31
CA SER A 325 12.36 3.22 -29.51
C SER A 325 10.88 3.43 -29.84
N ARG A 326 10.05 3.74 -28.83
CA ARG A 326 8.62 3.99 -29.03
C ARG A 326 8.30 5.42 -29.41
N LEU A 327 9.06 6.39 -28.91
CA LEU A 327 8.92 7.78 -29.32
C LEU A 327 9.30 7.96 -30.80
N VAL A 328 10.31 7.24 -31.30
CA VAL A 328 10.75 7.31 -32.70
C VAL A 328 9.73 6.66 -33.65
N THR A 329 9.19 5.49 -33.32
CA THR A 329 8.17 4.82 -34.18
C THR A 329 6.82 5.56 -34.18
N GLU A 330 6.50 6.32 -33.14
CA GLU A 330 5.26 7.08 -33.06
C GLU A 330 5.33 8.43 -33.79
N THR A 331 6.51 8.98 -34.08
CA THR A 331 6.69 10.17 -34.92
C THR A 331 6.62 9.87 -36.41
N GLU A 332 6.92 8.63 -36.84
CA GLU A 332 6.87 8.25 -38.25
C GLU A 332 5.50 7.76 -38.72
N GLU A 333 4.59 7.35 -37.83
CA GLU A 333 3.29 6.77 -38.17
C GLU A 333 2.06 7.67 -37.87
N ARG A 334 2.22 8.98 -37.56
CA ARG A 334 1.08 9.76 -37.04
C ARG A 334 0.42 10.64 -38.08
N PRO A 335 -0.92 10.52 -38.25
CA PRO A 335 -1.80 11.63 -38.56
C PRO A 335 -1.87 12.58 -37.34
N GLN A 336 -1.92 13.88 -37.61
CA GLN A 336 -1.96 14.97 -36.63
C GLN A 336 -2.94 14.71 -35.47
N GLY A 337 -2.48 14.76 -34.22
CA GLY A 337 -3.35 14.74 -33.04
C GLY A 337 -2.93 13.94 -31.79
N ARG A 338 -1.71 13.43 -31.70
CA ARG A 338 -1.26 12.73 -30.46
C ARG A 338 -0.25 13.55 -29.63
N LEU A 339 -0.62 13.83 -28.38
CA LEU A 339 0.22 14.54 -27.42
C LEU A 339 1.42 13.70 -26.98
N VAL A 340 2.63 14.28 -27.08
CA VAL A 340 3.87 13.72 -26.56
C VAL A 340 4.15 14.39 -25.21
N CYS A 341 4.11 13.63 -24.11
CA CYS A 341 4.64 14.10 -22.85
C CYS A 341 6.18 14.11 -22.91
N ASN A 342 6.76 15.24 -23.27
CA ASN A 342 8.20 15.47 -23.19
C ASN A 342 8.59 15.62 -21.69
N GLY A 343 9.26 14.63 -21.15
CA GLY A 343 9.98 14.77 -19.89
C GLY A 343 11.18 15.68 -20.11
N ALA A 344 11.14 16.88 -19.56
CA ALA A 344 12.22 17.86 -19.58
C ALA A 344 13.53 17.23 -19.06
N GLY A 345 14.54 17.25 -19.91
CA GLY A 345 15.91 16.94 -19.55
C GLY A 345 16.49 18.08 -18.71
N ALA A 346 17.15 17.74 -17.62
CA ALA A 346 17.94 18.66 -16.83
C ALA A 346 19.13 19.14 -17.67
N GLY A 347 19.08 20.38 -18.10
CA GLY A 347 20.23 21.12 -18.61
C GLY A 347 20.88 21.87 -17.47
N THR A 348 22.12 21.51 -17.19
CA THR A 348 23.03 22.27 -16.33
C THR A 348 23.40 23.61 -16.99
N THR A 349 23.11 24.73 -16.34
CA THR A 349 23.81 25.98 -16.57
C THR A 349 24.05 26.70 -15.25
N THR A 350 25.30 27.06 -15.05
CA THR A 350 25.93 27.80 -13.95
C THR A 350 25.37 29.23 -13.84
N PRO A 351 25.50 29.89 -12.67
CA PRO A 351 24.82 31.17 -12.39
C PRO A 351 25.59 32.39 -12.89
N ALA A 352 24.87 33.34 -13.42
CA ALA A 352 25.35 34.73 -13.60
C ALA A 352 24.62 35.63 -12.62
N THR A 353 25.42 36.33 -11.84
CA THR A 353 25.13 37.41 -10.91
C THR A 353 24.54 38.62 -11.60
N ALA A 354 23.42 39.19 -11.14
CA ALA A 354 23.12 40.61 -11.27
C ALA A 354 22.02 41.07 -10.30
N ALA A 355 22.41 41.97 -9.48
CA ALA A 355 21.82 43.07 -8.72
C ALA A 355 20.31 43.31 -8.68
N LEU A 356 19.84 43.56 -7.44
CA LEU A 356 18.61 44.26 -7.05
C LEU A 356 18.64 45.75 -7.49
N PRO A 357 17.48 46.41 -7.63
CA PRO A 357 17.18 47.53 -6.75
C PRO A 357 15.78 47.56 -6.12
N ASP A 358 15.71 48.40 -5.10
CA ASP A 358 14.75 48.69 -4.06
C ASP A 358 13.34 49.17 -4.46
N ALA A 359 12.45 48.86 -3.54
CA ALA A 359 11.31 49.57 -2.94
C ALA A 359 10.59 50.72 -3.68
N THR A 360 9.26 50.69 -3.70
CA THR A 360 8.35 51.63 -2.97
C THR A 360 6.86 51.30 -3.13
N THR A 361 6.20 51.25 -2.00
CA THR A 361 4.83 51.63 -1.59
C THR A 361 3.82 52.03 -2.67
N THR A 362 2.61 51.42 -2.62
CA THR A 362 1.33 52.14 -2.34
C THR A 362 0.11 51.18 -2.27
N ARG A 363 -0.82 51.57 -1.42
CA ARG A 363 -2.07 50.87 -1.03
C ARG A 363 -3.29 51.33 -1.88
N PRO A 364 -4.51 50.74 -1.75
CA PRO A 364 -5.41 50.32 -2.83
C PRO A 364 -6.59 51.32 -3.09
N PRO A 365 -7.55 50.94 -3.93
CA PRO A 365 -8.94 50.96 -3.52
C PRO A 365 -9.84 49.76 -3.96
N THR A 366 -10.73 49.47 -3.07
CA THR A 366 -12.11 48.94 -3.00
C THR A 366 -12.86 48.45 -4.25
N ALA A 367 -13.38 47.23 -4.07
CA ALA A 367 -14.73 46.71 -4.33
C ALA A 367 -15.40 46.85 -5.72
N THR A 368 -15.80 45.72 -6.29
CA THR A 368 -17.22 45.43 -6.62
C THR A 368 -17.42 43.93 -6.98
N THR A 369 -18.54 43.43 -6.49
CA THR A 369 -19.15 42.10 -6.67
C THR A 369 -19.46 41.76 -8.11
N THR A 370 -19.22 40.51 -8.53
CA THR A 370 -20.22 39.73 -9.30
C THR A 370 -19.89 38.22 -9.27
N SER A 371 -20.94 37.44 -9.11
CA SER A 371 -21.00 36.00 -9.05
C SER A 371 -20.69 35.29 -10.35
N ALA A 372 -19.94 34.20 -10.30
CA ALA A 372 -20.15 33.06 -11.21
C ALA A 372 -19.52 31.78 -10.62
N SER A 373 -20.32 30.78 -10.53
CA SER A 373 -20.06 29.39 -10.17
C SER A 373 -19.04 28.72 -11.09
N GLY A 374 -18.10 27.98 -10.50
CA GLY A 374 -17.17 27.12 -11.22
C GLY A 374 -16.36 26.24 -10.28
N SER A 375 -16.85 25.05 -10.01
CA SER A 375 -16.18 24.05 -9.20
C SER A 375 -14.97 23.50 -9.94
N LEU A 376 -13.78 23.69 -9.40
CA LEU A 376 -12.54 23.04 -9.85
C LEU A 376 -12.00 22.14 -8.72
N CYS A 377 -12.18 20.84 -8.93
CA CYS A 377 -11.63 19.78 -8.11
C CYS A 377 -10.16 19.55 -8.46
N ARG A 378 -9.23 19.78 -7.55
CA ARG A 378 -7.83 19.41 -7.70
C ARG A 378 -7.57 18.01 -7.16
N PRO A 379 -6.89 17.11 -7.88
CA PRO A 379 -6.49 15.82 -7.33
C PRO A 379 -5.18 15.92 -6.53
N ALA A 380 -5.13 15.18 -5.40
CA ALA A 380 -3.98 15.06 -4.51
C ALA A 380 -2.96 14.01 -4.98
N PRO A 381 -1.67 14.12 -4.62
CA PRO A 381 -0.62 13.20 -5.03
C PRO A 381 -0.76 11.82 -4.37
N GLN A 382 -0.61 10.79 -5.18
CA GLN A 382 -0.76 9.39 -4.81
C GLN A 382 0.58 8.79 -4.39
N HIS A 383 0.75 8.52 -3.11
CA HIS A 383 1.77 7.58 -2.63
C HIS A 383 1.14 6.61 -1.63
N CYS A 384 1.39 5.34 -1.86
CA CYS A 384 0.93 4.16 -1.13
C CYS A 384 -0.43 3.64 -1.60
N GLN A 385 -0.45 2.92 -2.71
CA GLN A 385 -1.68 2.32 -3.23
C GLN A 385 -1.46 0.92 -3.78
N LEU A 386 -1.76 -0.05 -2.94
CA LEU A 386 -2.22 -1.35 -3.43
C LEU A 386 -3.57 -1.78 -2.80
N ALA A 387 -4.24 -0.90 -2.05
CA ALA A 387 -5.50 -1.27 -1.40
C ALA A 387 -6.60 -0.21 -1.36
N CYS A 388 -6.41 1.02 -1.89
CA CYS A 388 -7.46 2.04 -1.81
C CYS A 388 -7.56 2.85 -3.09
N ARG A 389 -8.33 2.39 -4.07
CA ARG A 389 -8.97 3.25 -5.07
C ARG A 389 -10.48 3.16 -4.92
N PRO A 390 -11.20 4.29 -4.94
CA PRO A 390 -12.65 4.27 -4.99
C PRO A 390 -13.10 3.86 -6.39
N LEU A 391 -14.04 2.93 -6.45
CA LEU A 391 -14.84 2.65 -7.62
C LEU A 391 -16.15 3.44 -7.47
N ASP A 392 -16.29 4.51 -8.22
CA ASP A 392 -17.57 5.11 -8.52
C ASP A 392 -18.05 4.55 -9.86
N SER A 393 -19.04 3.68 -9.81
CA SER A 393 -20.16 3.60 -10.75
C SER A 393 -21.10 2.47 -10.37
N PRO A 394 -22.41 2.67 -10.37
CA PRO A 394 -23.38 1.63 -10.12
C PRO A 394 -23.54 0.77 -11.37
N SER A 395 -23.36 -0.52 -11.22
CA SER A 395 -23.82 -1.52 -12.17
C SER A 395 -25.16 -2.08 -11.70
N PRO A 396 -26.17 -2.19 -12.55
CA PRO A 396 -27.48 -2.72 -12.19
C PRO A 396 -27.48 -4.24 -12.39
N PHE A 397 -27.41 -5.02 -11.33
CA PHE A 397 -27.94 -6.38 -11.33
C PHE A 397 -28.51 -6.69 -9.94
N SER A 398 -29.83 -6.62 -9.88
CA SER A 398 -30.65 -7.27 -8.88
C SER A 398 -30.59 -8.78 -9.11
N VAL A 399 -30.16 -9.53 -8.11
CA VAL A 399 -30.46 -10.94 -8.00
C VAL A 399 -31.20 -11.14 -6.70
N SER A 400 -32.51 -11.41 -6.85
CA SER A 400 -33.36 -11.94 -5.81
C SER A 400 -32.90 -13.35 -5.47
N VAL A 401 -32.68 -13.60 -4.18
CA VAL A 401 -32.53 -14.94 -3.65
C VAL A 401 -33.80 -15.25 -2.87
N GLY A 402 -34.52 -16.28 -3.34
CA GLY A 402 -35.57 -16.95 -2.59
C GLY A 402 -34.96 -17.84 -1.50
#